data_806e01baecc0e1d8062c96e6429137f5
#
_entry.id   806e01baecc0e1d8062c96e6429137f5
#
_cell.length_a   1.000
_cell.length_b   1.000
_cell.length_c   1.000
_cell.angle_alpha   90.00
_cell.angle_beta   90.00
_cell.angle_gamma   90.00
#
_symmetry.space_group_name_H-M   'P 1'
#
loop_
_entity.id
_entity.type
_entity.pdbx_description
1 polymer ?
#
loop_
_entity_poly.entity_id
_entity_poly.type
_entity_poly.pdbx_seq_one_letter_code
_entity_poly.pdbx_strand_id
1 'polypeptide(L)'
;MYEERLEAGYSEEEIMRSIHAKGRDNARTPMQWNCGEGAGFTDGTPWIRINGNYGEINAERELADPQSVFHYYKRLIHLRKEYPVFVHGSFQLLLEDDPNIFAYVREWEGVRLLVLCNFFGSEIECPLKEMWEGKSRLLCNYQDAENEEILRPYEARMILL
;
A
#
# COMPACT_ATOMS: atom_id res chain seq x y z
N MET A 1 6.22 8.26 -30.20
CA MET A 1 6.52 9.19 -29.07
C MET A 1 8.00 9.26 -28.72
N TYR A 2 8.74 8.14 -28.50
CA TYR A 2 10.19 8.17 -28.23
C TYR A 2 10.97 8.64 -29.48
N GLU A 3 10.79 7.95 -30.60
CA GLU A 3 11.43 8.27 -31.88
C GLU A 3 11.08 9.68 -32.39
N GLU A 4 9.83 10.06 -32.34
CA GLU A 4 9.35 11.40 -32.72
C GLU A 4 10.04 12.53 -31.93
N ARG A 5 10.31 12.29 -30.65
CA ARG A 5 11.01 13.29 -29.83
C ARG A 5 12.51 13.31 -30.08
N LEU A 6 13.12 12.17 -30.36
CA LEU A 6 14.52 12.14 -30.85
C LEU A 6 14.69 12.94 -32.13
N GLU A 7 13.78 12.74 -33.10
CA GLU A 7 13.75 13.50 -34.35
C GLU A 7 13.50 15.00 -34.14
N ALA A 8 12.75 15.35 -33.10
CA ALA A 8 12.52 16.74 -32.67
C ALA A 8 13.70 17.36 -31.87
N GLY A 9 14.81 16.61 -31.69
CA GLY A 9 16.05 17.10 -31.08
C GLY A 9 16.10 17.04 -29.55
N TYR A 10 15.15 16.35 -28.89
CA TYR A 10 15.24 16.11 -27.45
C TYR A 10 16.30 15.05 -27.15
N SER A 11 17.03 15.22 -26.04
CA SER A 11 17.98 14.21 -25.59
C SER A 11 17.25 12.97 -25.05
N GLU A 12 17.92 11.81 -25.14
CA GLU A 12 17.39 10.56 -24.58
C GLU A 12 17.06 10.70 -23.09
N GLU A 13 17.90 11.41 -22.33
CA GLU A 13 17.68 11.63 -20.89
C GLU A 13 16.40 12.44 -20.62
N GLU A 14 16.12 13.47 -21.40
CA GLU A 14 14.89 14.27 -21.27
C GLU A 14 13.64 13.46 -21.63
N ILE A 15 13.75 12.62 -22.67
CA ILE A 15 12.68 11.74 -23.11
C ILE A 15 12.38 10.71 -22.02
N MET A 16 13.40 10.02 -21.49
CA MET A 16 13.25 9.02 -20.45
C MET A 16 12.72 9.62 -19.15
N ARG A 17 13.20 10.79 -18.75
CA ARG A 17 12.66 11.53 -17.59
C ARG A 17 11.17 11.83 -17.75
N SER A 18 10.75 12.25 -18.94
CA SER A 18 9.34 12.51 -19.23
C SER A 18 8.49 11.24 -19.23
N ILE A 19 9.02 10.12 -19.75
CA ILE A 19 8.35 8.81 -19.73
C ILE A 19 8.18 8.32 -18.30
N HIS A 20 9.22 8.38 -17.47
CA HIS A 20 9.15 7.98 -16.06
C HIS A 20 8.18 8.82 -15.24
N ALA A 21 8.10 10.13 -15.52
CA ALA A 21 7.22 11.04 -14.79
C ALA A 21 5.74 10.94 -15.21
N LYS A 22 5.47 10.60 -16.46
CA LYS A 22 4.11 10.68 -17.06
C LYS A 22 3.61 9.37 -17.65
N GLY A 23 4.47 8.37 -17.77
CA GLY A 23 4.11 7.07 -18.32
C GLY A 23 3.10 6.34 -17.43
N ARG A 24 2.06 5.75 -18.05
CA ARG A 24 1.01 5.00 -17.37
C ARG A 24 1.04 3.51 -17.66
N ASP A 25 1.95 3.06 -18.51
CA ASP A 25 1.97 1.67 -18.99
C ASP A 25 2.36 0.67 -17.91
N ASN A 26 3.14 1.11 -16.90
CA ASN A 26 3.43 0.33 -15.71
C ASN A 26 2.17 -0.05 -14.90
N ALA A 27 1.11 0.76 -14.97
CA ALA A 27 -0.18 0.49 -14.32
C ALA A 27 -1.19 -0.24 -15.23
N ARG A 28 -0.79 -0.56 -16.48
CA ARG A 28 -1.64 -1.19 -17.51
C ARG A 28 -1.08 -2.51 -18.02
N THR A 29 -0.02 -3.01 -17.39
CA THR A 29 0.55 -4.31 -17.74
C THR A 29 -0.51 -5.42 -17.60
N PRO A 30 -0.46 -6.48 -18.43
CA PRO A 30 -1.35 -7.61 -18.27
C PRO A 30 -1.34 -8.16 -16.86
N MET A 31 -2.52 -8.55 -16.36
CA MET A 31 -2.66 -9.16 -15.04
C MET A 31 -1.89 -10.48 -14.98
N GLN A 32 -1.08 -10.62 -13.95
CA GLN A 32 -0.29 -11.82 -13.70
C GLN A 32 -1.14 -12.82 -12.90
N TRP A 33 -1.80 -13.76 -13.57
CA TRP A 33 -2.68 -14.72 -12.90
C TRP A 33 -1.90 -15.90 -12.30
N ASN A 34 -0.89 -16.39 -13.01
CA ASN A 34 -0.06 -17.52 -12.56
C ASN A 34 1.35 -17.43 -13.16
N CYS A 35 2.19 -18.43 -12.86
CA CYS A 35 3.56 -18.52 -13.37
C CYS A 35 3.70 -19.18 -14.76
N GLY A 36 2.58 -19.55 -15.41
CA GLY A 36 2.58 -20.18 -16.73
C GLY A 36 2.89 -19.21 -17.87
N GLU A 37 2.95 -19.72 -19.08
CA GLU A 37 3.17 -18.93 -20.29
C GLU A 37 2.11 -17.83 -20.40
N GLY A 38 2.51 -16.64 -20.88
CA GLY A 38 1.61 -15.50 -20.95
C GLY A 38 1.10 -15.00 -19.58
N ALA A 39 1.71 -15.45 -18.45
CA ALA A 39 1.28 -15.19 -17.09
C ALA A 39 -0.19 -15.61 -16.81
N GLY A 40 -0.72 -16.55 -17.58
CA GLY A 40 -2.14 -16.95 -17.57
C GLY A 40 -3.10 -15.86 -18.06
N PHE A 41 -2.59 -14.79 -18.66
CA PHE A 41 -3.38 -13.68 -19.17
C PHE A 41 -3.85 -13.92 -20.62
N THR A 42 -2.96 -14.45 -21.49
CA THR A 42 -3.23 -14.66 -22.90
C THR A 42 -2.35 -15.75 -23.48
N ASP A 43 -2.86 -16.43 -24.50
CA ASP A 43 -2.11 -17.37 -25.34
C ASP A 43 -1.43 -16.68 -26.52
N GLY A 44 -1.71 -15.40 -26.75
CA GLY A 44 -1.16 -14.58 -27.82
C GLY A 44 -0.16 -13.54 -27.34
N THR A 45 0.26 -12.65 -28.23
CA THR A 45 1.16 -11.54 -27.90
C THR A 45 0.35 -10.37 -27.34
N PRO A 46 0.52 -9.98 -26.08
CA PRO A 46 -0.18 -8.83 -25.50
C PRO A 46 0.37 -7.52 -26.09
N TRP A 47 -0.47 -6.51 -26.22
CA TRP A 47 -0.07 -5.19 -26.76
C TRP A 47 0.87 -4.41 -25.83
N ILE A 48 0.82 -4.65 -24.50
CA ILE A 48 1.82 -4.20 -23.53
C ILE A 48 2.55 -5.44 -23.02
N ARG A 49 3.86 -5.35 -22.90
CA ARG A 49 4.70 -6.42 -22.38
C ARG A 49 4.25 -6.83 -20.97
N ILE A 50 4.15 -8.14 -20.75
CA ILE A 50 3.98 -8.72 -19.42
C ILE A 50 5.22 -8.39 -18.56
N ASN A 51 5.00 -8.02 -17.30
CA ASN A 51 6.08 -7.75 -16.37
C ASN A 51 6.87 -9.04 -16.10
N GLY A 52 8.21 -8.98 -16.13
CA GLY A 52 9.07 -10.15 -16.08
C GLY A 52 9.07 -10.90 -14.74
N ASN A 53 8.47 -10.33 -13.69
CA ASN A 53 8.40 -10.93 -12.36
C ASN A 53 7.18 -11.84 -12.13
N TYR A 54 6.40 -12.16 -13.16
CA TYR A 54 5.18 -12.98 -13.04
C TYR A 54 5.44 -14.40 -12.50
N GLY A 55 6.66 -14.90 -12.63
CA GLY A 55 7.08 -16.15 -12.02
C GLY A 55 7.09 -16.13 -10.49
N GLU A 56 7.24 -14.95 -9.89
CA GLU A 56 7.33 -14.76 -8.44
C GLU A 56 6.10 -14.02 -7.87
N ILE A 57 5.60 -13.01 -8.58
CA ILE A 57 4.46 -12.20 -8.16
C ILE A 57 3.30 -12.47 -9.11
N ASN A 58 2.29 -13.16 -8.64
CA ASN A 58 1.07 -13.47 -9.39
C ASN A 58 -0.09 -13.82 -8.46
N ALA A 59 -1.31 -13.76 -8.99
CA ALA A 59 -2.52 -13.97 -8.22
C ALA A 59 -2.60 -15.35 -7.55
N GLU A 60 -2.13 -16.40 -8.19
CA GLU A 60 -2.12 -17.76 -7.65
C GLU A 60 -1.25 -17.85 -6.37
N ARG A 61 -0.07 -17.26 -6.39
CA ARG A 61 0.83 -17.20 -5.21
C ARG A 61 0.27 -16.31 -4.12
N GLU A 62 -0.26 -15.13 -4.48
CA GLU A 62 -0.89 -14.22 -3.53
C GLU A 62 -2.07 -14.87 -2.80
N LEU A 63 -2.86 -15.68 -3.51
CA LEU A 63 -3.97 -16.43 -2.91
C LEU A 63 -3.50 -17.57 -2.00
N ALA A 64 -2.37 -18.17 -2.29
CA ALA A 64 -1.80 -19.27 -1.51
C ALA A 64 -1.08 -18.79 -0.24
N ASP A 65 -0.60 -17.54 -0.20
CA ASP A 65 0.11 -16.97 0.94
C ASP A 65 -0.84 -16.14 1.84
N PRO A 66 -1.17 -16.62 3.06
CA PRO A 66 -2.03 -15.87 3.99
C PRO A 66 -1.46 -14.51 4.43
N GLN A 67 -0.17 -14.26 4.20
CA GLN A 67 0.53 -13.03 4.58
C GLN A 67 0.70 -12.07 3.39
N SER A 68 0.18 -12.43 2.22
CA SER A 68 0.28 -11.64 1.00
C SER A 68 -0.46 -10.30 1.09
N VAL A 69 -0.11 -9.40 0.16
CA VAL A 69 -0.80 -8.12 -0.03
C VAL A 69 -2.29 -8.35 -0.34
N PHE A 70 -2.62 -9.41 -1.10
CA PHE A 70 -4.00 -9.77 -1.38
C PHE A 70 -4.80 -10.03 -0.09
N HIS A 71 -4.29 -10.85 0.83
CA HIS A 71 -4.98 -11.17 2.08
C HIS A 71 -5.02 -9.98 3.03
N TYR A 72 -3.99 -9.14 3.05
CA TYR A 72 -4.00 -7.89 3.80
C TYR A 72 -5.12 -6.95 3.31
N TYR A 73 -5.23 -6.75 2.00
CA TYR A 73 -6.29 -5.94 1.39
C TYR A 73 -7.68 -6.51 1.64
N LYS A 74 -7.84 -7.83 1.50
CA LYS A 74 -9.08 -8.53 1.81
C LYS A 74 -9.53 -8.29 3.26
N ARG A 75 -8.59 -8.33 4.21
CA ARG A 75 -8.85 -8.02 5.62
C ARG A 75 -9.25 -6.56 5.84
N LEU A 76 -8.57 -5.61 5.20
CA LEU A 76 -8.95 -4.19 5.23
C LEU A 76 -10.38 -3.95 4.76
N ILE A 77 -10.77 -4.57 3.65
CA ILE A 77 -12.13 -4.48 3.12
C ILE A 77 -13.14 -5.08 4.09
N HIS A 78 -12.79 -6.20 4.72
CA HIS A 78 -13.65 -6.85 5.73
C HIS A 78 -13.86 -5.94 6.94
N LEU A 79 -12.79 -5.41 7.52
CA LEU A 79 -12.85 -4.46 8.65
C LEU A 79 -13.69 -3.22 8.32
N ARG A 80 -13.56 -2.69 7.10
CA ARG A 80 -14.37 -1.56 6.64
C ARG A 80 -15.88 -1.87 6.60
N LYS A 81 -16.26 -3.13 6.39
CA LYS A 81 -17.67 -3.57 6.41
C LYS A 81 -18.16 -3.88 7.82
N GLU A 82 -17.26 -4.39 8.67
CA GLU A 82 -17.57 -4.81 10.03
C GLU A 82 -17.70 -3.63 10.99
N TYR A 83 -16.83 -2.62 10.84
CA TYR A 83 -16.79 -1.45 11.73
C TYR A 83 -17.26 -0.18 11.01
N PRO A 84 -18.48 0.33 11.32
CA PRO A 84 -19.02 1.54 10.69
C PRO A 84 -18.13 2.78 10.84
N VAL A 85 -17.29 2.85 11.87
CA VAL A 85 -16.33 3.95 12.09
C VAL A 85 -15.39 4.18 10.91
N PHE A 86 -15.07 3.15 10.11
CA PHE A 86 -14.28 3.31 8.88
C PHE A 86 -14.99 4.11 7.80
N VAL A 87 -16.32 4.12 7.78
CA VAL A 87 -17.11 4.75 6.73
C VAL A 87 -17.73 6.05 7.22
N HIS A 88 -18.33 6.02 8.40
CA HIS A 88 -19.16 7.12 8.93
C HIS A 88 -18.43 7.97 9.99
N GLY A 89 -17.29 7.49 10.51
CA GLY A 89 -16.56 8.19 11.55
C GLY A 89 -16.12 9.59 11.13
N SER A 90 -16.08 10.50 12.09
CA SER A 90 -15.39 11.79 11.97
C SER A 90 -13.92 11.56 11.60
N PHE A 91 -13.23 12.61 11.23
CA PHE A 91 -11.79 12.58 10.99
C PHE A 91 -11.11 13.67 11.80
N GLN A 92 -10.15 13.28 12.62
CA GLN A 92 -9.30 14.20 13.36
C GLN A 92 -7.84 13.84 13.11
N LEU A 93 -7.12 14.72 12.43
CA LEU A 93 -5.67 14.58 12.25
C LEU A 93 -4.98 14.78 13.60
N LEU A 94 -3.97 13.94 13.87
CA LEU A 94 -3.07 14.06 15.01
C LEU A 94 -1.66 14.31 14.48
N LEU A 95 -0.79 14.89 15.31
CA LEU A 95 0.60 15.17 14.95
C LEU A 95 0.70 15.95 13.62
N GLU A 96 -0.12 16.99 13.45
CA GLU A 96 -0.25 17.74 12.19
C GLU A 96 1.09 18.28 11.67
N ASP A 97 1.98 18.65 12.58
CA ASP A 97 3.31 19.20 12.25
C ASP A 97 4.42 18.14 12.23
N ASP A 98 4.11 16.86 12.48
CA ASP A 98 5.13 15.80 12.43
C ASP A 98 5.40 15.39 10.97
N PRO A 99 6.64 15.56 10.47
CA PRO A 99 6.95 15.26 9.08
C PRO A 99 7.03 13.77 8.77
N ASN A 100 7.05 12.90 9.77
CA ASN A 100 7.38 11.49 9.65
C ASN A 100 6.18 10.58 9.89
N ILE A 101 5.26 10.99 10.78
CA ILE A 101 4.13 10.15 11.20
C ILE A 101 2.83 10.75 10.66
N PHE A 102 2.07 9.95 9.91
CA PHE A 102 0.70 10.27 9.58
C PHE A 102 -0.21 9.55 10.57
N ALA A 103 -0.86 10.33 11.46
CA ALA A 103 -1.71 9.80 12.51
C ALA A 103 -3.09 10.49 12.50
N TYR A 104 -4.15 9.71 12.67
CA TYR A 104 -5.50 10.26 12.80
C TYR A 104 -6.40 9.36 13.64
N VAL A 105 -7.45 9.97 14.21
CA VAL A 105 -8.54 9.28 14.87
C VAL A 105 -9.82 9.44 14.06
N ARG A 106 -10.60 8.39 13.99
CA ARG A 106 -12.00 8.41 13.57
C ARG A 106 -12.89 8.04 14.73
N GLU A 107 -14.08 8.64 14.81
CA GLU A 107 -15.06 8.35 15.85
C GLU A 107 -16.46 8.23 15.28
N TRP A 108 -17.18 7.18 15.68
CA TRP A 108 -18.56 6.91 15.31
C TRP A 108 -19.27 6.17 16.44
N GLU A 109 -20.40 6.74 16.94
CA GLU A 109 -21.24 6.13 17.99
C GLU A 109 -20.45 5.61 19.21
N GLY A 110 -19.44 6.38 19.65
CA GLY A 110 -18.61 6.03 20.79
C GLY A 110 -17.47 5.04 20.50
N VAL A 111 -17.39 4.52 19.27
CA VAL A 111 -16.26 3.72 18.80
C VAL A 111 -15.20 4.64 18.22
N ARG A 112 -13.96 4.51 18.70
CA ARG A 112 -12.83 5.30 18.22
C ARG A 112 -11.79 4.39 17.56
N LEU A 113 -11.32 4.78 16.39
CA LEU A 113 -10.29 4.10 15.62
C LEU A 113 -9.08 5.03 15.47
N LEU A 114 -7.95 4.62 16.01
CA LEU A 114 -6.65 5.27 15.78
C LEU A 114 -5.94 4.58 14.61
N VAL A 115 -5.43 5.37 13.69
CA VAL A 115 -4.57 4.92 12.59
C VAL A 115 -3.24 5.64 12.66
N LEU A 116 -2.16 4.88 12.57
CA LEU A 116 -0.77 5.35 12.60
C LEU A 116 -0.05 4.80 11.40
N CYS A 117 0.67 5.66 10.66
CA CYS A 117 1.46 5.26 9.50
C CYS A 117 2.83 5.93 9.51
N ASN A 118 3.86 5.14 9.32
CA ASN A 118 5.20 5.59 8.96
C ASN A 118 5.40 5.38 7.46
N PHE A 119 5.57 6.45 6.67
CA PHE A 119 5.79 6.38 5.22
C PHE A 119 7.28 6.33 4.82
N PHE A 120 8.17 6.22 5.79
CA PHE A 120 9.62 6.29 5.56
C PHE A 120 10.31 4.96 5.85
N GLY A 121 11.53 4.83 5.29
CA GLY A 121 12.37 3.64 5.43
C GLY A 121 13.21 3.58 6.72
N SER A 122 12.88 4.38 7.74
CA SER A 122 13.54 4.40 9.04
C SER A 122 12.56 4.10 10.16
N GLU A 123 13.05 3.62 11.28
CA GLU A 123 12.28 3.51 12.52
C GLU A 123 12.01 4.89 13.08
N ILE A 124 10.81 5.09 13.63
CA ILE A 124 10.35 6.36 14.18
C ILE A 124 9.67 6.10 15.53
N GLU A 125 10.08 6.82 16.56
CA GLU A 125 9.40 6.82 17.84
C GLU A 125 8.04 7.52 17.73
N CYS A 126 6.98 6.89 18.20
CA CYS A 126 5.63 7.44 18.15
C CYS A 126 5.20 7.99 19.52
N PRO A 127 4.97 9.30 19.63
CA PRO A 127 4.67 9.95 20.90
C PRO A 127 3.23 9.72 21.41
N LEU A 128 2.43 8.92 20.71
CA LEU A 128 1.01 8.71 21.05
C LEU A 128 0.76 7.40 21.82
N LYS A 129 1.79 6.71 22.32
CA LYS A 129 1.68 5.41 23.01
C LYS A 129 0.58 5.37 24.07
N GLU A 130 0.46 6.38 24.89
CA GLU A 130 -0.53 6.46 25.95
C GLU A 130 -1.98 6.35 25.45
N MET A 131 -2.23 6.69 24.17
CA MET A 131 -3.57 6.61 23.58
C MET A 131 -4.03 5.18 23.35
N TRP A 132 -3.10 4.22 23.15
CA TRP A 132 -3.47 2.85 22.78
C TRP A 132 -2.92 1.78 23.72
N GLU A 133 -2.23 2.13 24.79
CA GLU A 133 -1.73 1.17 25.75
C GLU A 133 -2.87 0.27 26.28
N GLY A 134 -2.69 -1.05 26.19
CA GLY A 134 -3.71 -2.02 26.57
C GLY A 134 -4.93 -2.11 25.62
N LYS A 135 -4.90 -1.45 24.47
CA LYS A 135 -6.00 -1.49 23.49
C LYS A 135 -5.80 -2.58 22.43
N SER A 136 -6.89 -2.94 21.77
CA SER A 136 -6.88 -3.99 20.76
C SER A 136 -6.39 -3.47 19.41
N ARG A 137 -5.31 -4.05 18.92
CA ARG A 137 -4.83 -3.83 17.55
C ARG A 137 -5.68 -4.64 16.56
N LEU A 138 -6.37 -3.94 15.65
CA LEU A 138 -7.20 -4.56 14.61
C LEU A 138 -6.36 -5.10 13.46
N LEU A 139 -5.37 -4.31 13.03
CA LEU A 139 -4.54 -4.63 11.89
C LEU A 139 -3.18 -3.94 12.00
N CYS A 140 -2.15 -4.65 11.53
CA CYS A 140 -0.82 -4.13 11.29
C CYS A 140 -0.23 -4.87 10.09
N ASN A 141 0.56 -4.21 9.27
CA ASN A 141 1.28 -4.86 8.17
C ASN A 141 2.52 -5.64 8.63
N TYR A 142 2.89 -5.50 9.90
CA TYR A 142 3.89 -6.35 10.56
C TYR A 142 3.21 -7.27 11.56
N GLN A 143 3.55 -8.57 11.54
CA GLN A 143 2.88 -9.57 12.39
C GLN A 143 3.40 -9.59 13.82
N ASP A 144 4.70 -9.35 13.99
CA ASP A 144 5.47 -9.45 15.24
C ASP A 144 5.77 -8.08 15.87
N ALA A 145 4.84 -7.13 15.78
CA ALA A 145 5.03 -5.80 16.36
C ALA A 145 5.04 -5.87 17.92
N GLU A 146 6.19 -6.23 18.47
CA GLU A 146 6.42 -6.34 19.91
C GLU A 146 6.68 -4.98 20.57
N ASN A 147 7.30 -4.04 19.83
CA ASN A 147 7.59 -2.73 20.37
C ASN A 147 6.48 -1.74 20.02
N GLU A 148 5.72 -1.34 21.02
CA GLU A 148 4.59 -0.44 20.82
C GLU A 148 5.02 1.02 20.63
N GLU A 149 6.21 1.42 21.05
CA GLU A 149 6.70 2.80 21.00
C GLU A 149 7.27 3.17 19.63
N ILE A 150 7.77 2.17 18.88
CA ILE A 150 8.45 2.39 17.60
C ILE A 150 7.55 1.94 16.44
N LEU A 151 7.40 2.80 15.45
CA LEU A 151 6.89 2.44 14.13
C LEU A 151 8.07 2.06 13.24
N ARG A 152 8.07 0.82 12.76
CA ARG A 152 9.09 0.31 11.83
C ARG A 152 8.97 0.97 10.46
N PRO A 153 9.95 0.82 9.58
CA PRO A 153 9.87 1.30 8.21
C PRO A 153 8.57 0.88 7.53
N TYR A 154 7.82 1.85 6.99
CA TYR A 154 6.55 1.64 6.29
C TYR A 154 5.48 0.91 7.11
N GLU A 155 5.54 1.00 8.43
CA GLU A 155 4.55 0.37 9.30
C GLU A 155 3.25 1.17 9.32
N ALA A 156 2.12 0.43 9.25
CA ALA A 156 0.78 0.94 9.45
C ALA A 156 0.04 0.13 10.51
N ARG A 157 -0.53 0.81 11.53
CA ARG A 157 -1.31 0.20 12.62
C ARG A 157 -2.71 0.77 12.66
N MET A 158 -3.68 -0.08 12.95
CA MET A 158 -5.07 0.26 13.25
C MET A 158 -5.44 -0.27 14.62
N ILE A 159 -5.93 0.60 15.50
CA ILE A 159 -6.16 0.29 16.92
C ILE A 159 -7.55 0.81 17.31
N LEU A 160 -8.35 -0.04 17.94
CA LEU A 160 -9.59 0.40 18.60
C LEU A 160 -9.24 0.95 20.00
N LEU A 161 -9.67 2.20 20.23
CA LEU A 161 -9.46 2.92 21.50
C LEU A 161 -10.59 2.67 22.48
#